data_9636d25b85fa596f7ab158254e306971
#
_entry.id   9636d25b85fa596f7ab158254e306971
#
_cell.length_a   1.000
_cell.length_b   1.000
_cell.length_c   1.000
_cell.angle_alpha   90.00
_cell.angle_beta   90.00
_cell.angle_gamma   90.00
#
_symmetry.space_group_name_H-M   'P 1'
#
loop_
_entity.id
_entity.type
_entity.pdbx_description
1 polymer ?
#
loop_
_entity_poly.entity_id
_entity_poly.type
_entity_poly.pdbx_seq_one_letter_code
_entity_poly.pdbx_strand_id
1 'polypeptide(L)'
;MINTDFAIRSFKGGYDDNFQFILTCMQSRAQITIDAALPLEIVRPFINGAFVAMLITHTHGDHIAFIDEYLEEFPELLVIIHESSAGRISAVNVHPTQDGEQIQIGRLNINVIHTPGHFPDSSCYKLENVIFTGDTLFVGRTGRTISQGSDTGELYHSVYNKLLTLPQKTIIYPGHDYGQSPTITMAKNIEISPLLQAANEQDFIERMAAFEASRKEPL
;
A
#
# COMPACT_ATOMS: atom_id res chain seq x y z
N MET A 1 -12.78 22.98 -3.65
CA MET A 1 -12.17 21.62 -3.68
C MET A 1 -12.93 20.82 -4.71
N ILE A 2 -12.26 20.30 -5.73
CA ILE A 2 -12.88 19.42 -6.73
C ILE A 2 -12.98 18.06 -6.03
N ASN A 3 -14.21 17.68 -5.64
CA ASN A 3 -14.46 16.36 -5.09
C ASN A 3 -14.30 15.35 -6.24
N THR A 4 -13.31 14.48 -6.16
CA THR A 4 -13.09 13.45 -7.19
C THR A 4 -13.92 12.24 -6.82
N ASP A 5 -15.06 12.04 -7.49
CA ASP A 5 -15.84 10.82 -7.33
C ASP A 5 -15.06 9.62 -7.85
N PHE A 6 -14.73 8.69 -6.96
CA PHE A 6 -14.13 7.42 -7.31
C PHE A 6 -14.75 6.27 -6.49
N ALA A 7 -14.72 5.09 -7.06
CA ALA A 7 -15.11 3.85 -6.39
C ALA A 7 -13.87 3.00 -6.12
N ILE A 8 -13.86 2.33 -4.96
CA ILE A 8 -12.83 1.34 -4.60
C ILE A 8 -13.50 -0.03 -4.55
N ARG A 9 -12.89 -1.00 -5.22
CA ARG A 9 -13.24 -2.41 -5.09
C ARG A 9 -12.05 -3.14 -4.49
N SER A 10 -12.28 -3.82 -3.38
CA SER A 10 -11.29 -4.65 -2.69
C SER A 10 -11.45 -6.10 -3.13
N PHE A 11 -10.33 -6.76 -3.35
CA PHE A 11 -10.21 -8.20 -3.55
C PHE A 11 -9.31 -8.75 -2.45
N LYS A 12 -9.62 -9.97 -1.98
CA LYS A 12 -8.82 -10.66 -0.98
C LYS A 12 -8.41 -12.03 -1.51
N GLY A 13 -7.15 -12.39 -1.32
CA GLY A 13 -6.59 -13.68 -1.74
C GLY A 13 -5.07 -13.65 -1.75
N GLY A 14 -4.46 -14.27 -2.78
CA GLY A 14 -3.01 -14.32 -2.89
C GLY A 14 -2.37 -15.27 -1.89
N TYR A 15 -1.10 -15.00 -1.53
CA TYR A 15 -0.28 -15.93 -0.75
C TYR A 15 -0.46 -15.81 0.77
N ASP A 16 -0.86 -14.64 1.28
CA ASP A 16 -0.97 -14.39 2.73
C ASP A 16 -2.12 -13.42 3.03
N ASP A 17 -3.34 -13.77 2.59
CA ASP A 17 -4.52 -12.91 2.74
C ASP A 17 -4.31 -11.48 2.21
N ASN A 18 -3.58 -11.35 1.09
CA ASN A 18 -3.33 -10.05 0.46
C ASN A 18 -4.63 -9.36 0.06
N PHE A 19 -4.62 -8.04 0.17
CA PHE A 19 -5.57 -7.20 -0.52
C PHE A 19 -4.98 -6.68 -1.84
N GLN A 20 -5.82 -6.65 -2.86
CA GLN A 20 -5.61 -5.90 -4.09
C GLN A 20 -6.81 -4.99 -4.32
N PHE A 21 -6.60 -3.80 -4.86
CA PHE A 21 -7.68 -2.84 -5.03
C PHE A 21 -7.77 -2.37 -6.48
N ILE A 22 -8.99 -2.24 -7.01
CA ILE A 22 -9.26 -1.46 -8.22
C ILE A 22 -9.93 -0.14 -7.81
N LEU A 23 -9.34 0.96 -8.24
CA LEU A 23 -9.93 2.28 -8.15
C LEU A 23 -10.49 2.66 -9.52
N THR A 24 -11.73 3.13 -9.54
CA THR A 24 -12.39 3.62 -10.75
C THR A 24 -12.73 5.08 -10.59
N CYS A 25 -12.15 5.94 -11.42
CA CYS A 25 -12.58 7.32 -11.55
C CYS A 25 -13.97 7.37 -12.19
N MET A 26 -14.98 7.85 -11.47
CA MET A 26 -16.36 7.83 -11.96
C MET A 26 -16.59 8.81 -13.13
N GLN A 27 -15.76 9.84 -13.25
CA GLN A 27 -15.87 10.85 -14.30
C GLN A 27 -15.16 10.45 -15.60
N SER A 28 -13.87 10.01 -15.50
CA SER A 28 -13.08 9.65 -16.69
C SER A 28 -13.17 8.17 -17.07
N ARG A 29 -13.73 7.32 -16.21
CA ARG A 29 -13.74 5.86 -16.34
C ARG A 29 -12.35 5.22 -16.35
N ALA A 30 -11.30 5.98 -16.01
CA ALA A 30 -9.98 5.42 -15.79
C ALA A 30 -10.00 4.48 -14.57
N GLN A 31 -9.39 3.32 -14.75
CA GLN A 31 -9.20 2.32 -13.69
C GLN A 31 -7.70 2.12 -13.44
N ILE A 32 -7.37 2.01 -12.16
CA ILE A 32 -6.02 1.69 -11.70
C ILE A 32 -6.09 0.54 -10.70
N THR A 33 -5.03 -0.25 -10.60
CA THR A 33 -4.89 -1.23 -9.52
C THR A 33 -3.82 -0.81 -8.53
N ILE A 34 -3.98 -1.21 -7.27
CA ILE A 34 -2.93 -1.15 -6.24
C ILE A 34 -2.45 -2.59 -6.07
N ASP A 35 -1.17 -2.80 -6.36
CA ASP A 35 -0.47 -4.08 -6.42
C ASP A 35 -1.00 -5.07 -7.47
N ALA A 36 -0.31 -6.19 -7.63
CA ALA A 36 -0.66 -7.34 -8.47
C ALA A 36 -0.55 -8.63 -7.65
N ALA A 37 -1.22 -8.63 -6.49
CA ALA A 37 -1.16 -9.69 -5.49
C ALA A 37 -2.06 -10.90 -5.83
N LEU A 38 -3.00 -10.74 -6.77
CA LEU A 38 -3.96 -11.77 -7.17
C LEU A 38 -3.87 -12.09 -8.67
N PRO A 39 -4.16 -13.35 -9.06
CA PRO A 39 -4.29 -13.73 -10.46
C PRO A 39 -5.24 -12.80 -11.23
N LEU A 40 -4.86 -12.45 -12.45
CA LEU A 40 -5.66 -11.54 -13.26
C LEU A 40 -7.09 -12.06 -13.49
N GLU A 41 -7.29 -13.35 -13.59
CA GLU A 41 -8.61 -13.97 -13.79
C GLU A 41 -9.64 -13.57 -12.72
N ILE A 42 -9.19 -13.34 -11.47
CA ILE A 42 -10.06 -12.91 -10.35
C ILE A 42 -10.50 -11.46 -10.53
N VAL A 43 -9.59 -10.62 -11.02
CA VAL A 43 -9.77 -9.16 -11.10
C VAL A 43 -10.38 -8.74 -12.45
N ARG A 44 -10.06 -9.49 -13.52
CA ARG A 44 -10.44 -9.22 -14.92
C ARG A 44 -11.93 -8.91 -15.12
N PRO A 45 -12.90 -9.62 -14.50
CA PRO A 45 -14.33 -9.33 -14.68
C PRO A 45 -14.76 -7.93 -14.21
N PHE A 46 -13.92 -7.27 -13.41
CA PHE A 46 -14.20 -5.94 -12.85
C PHE A 46 -13.43 -4.81 -13.56
N ILE A 47 -12.57 -5.16 -14.51
CA ILE A 47 -11.93 -4.21 -15.41
C ILE A 47 -12.93 -3.90 -16.54
N ASN A 48 -13.66 -2.81 -16.37
CA ASN A 48 -14.76 -2.40 -17.28
C ASN A 48 -14.63 -0.94 -17.73
N GLY A 49 -13.50 -0.31 -17.46
CA GLY A 49 -13.09 1.02 -17.89
C GLY A 49 -11.75 1.00 -18.60
N ALA A 50 -11.15 2.16 -18.77
CA ALA A 50 -9.77 2.28 -19.25
C ALA A 50 -8.80 1.89 -18.12
N PHE A 51 -8.28 0.67 -18.16
CA PHE A 51 -7.30 0.16 -17.19
C PHE A 51 -5.92 0.68 -17.60
N VAL A 52 -5.43 1.70 -16.88
CA VAL A 52 -4.35 2.54 -17.37
C VAL A 52 -3.09 2.53 -16.51
N ALA A 53 -3.19 2.15 -15.23
CA ALA A 53 -2.02 2.14 -14.37
C ALA A 53 -2.12 1.08 -13.26
N MET A 54 -0.95 0.68 -12.78
CA MET A 54 -0.73 -0.16 -11.62
C MET A 54 0.22 0.57 -10.67
N LEU A 55 -0.18 0.74 -9.42
CA LEU A 55 0.62 1.37 -8.38
C LEU A 55 1.16 0.27 -7.46
N ILE A 56 2.48 0.11 -7.42
CA ILE A 56 3.13 -0.89 -6.59
C ILE A 56 3.50 -0.28 -5.25
N THR A 57 2.95 -0.85 -4.17
CA THR A 57 3.25 -0.37 -2.82
C THR A 57 4.68 -0.71 -2.41
N HIS A 58 5.16 -1.90 -2.72
CA HIS A 58 6.53 -2.35 -2.54
C HIS A 58 6.78 -3.66 -3.29
N THR A 59 8.05 -4.07 -3.43
CA THR A 59 8.44 -5.21 -4.26
C THR A 59 8.65 -6.52 -3.49
N HIS A 60 7.94 -6.78 -2.38
CA HIS A 60 7.83 -8.13 -1.87
C HIS A 60 7.07 -9.01 -2.86
N GLY A 61 7.50 -10.28 -2.95
CA GLY A 61 7.05 -11.19 -4.01
C GLY A 61 5.55 -11.41 -4.05
N ASP A 62 4.87 -11.36 -2.93
CA ASP A 62 3.41 -11.54 -2.83
C ASP A 62 2.61 -10.33 -3.35
N HIS A 63 3.19 -9.10 -3.31
CA HIS A 63 2.56 -7.89 -3.85
C HIS A 63 2.69 -7.75 -5.37
N ILE A 64 3.66 -8.42 -5.97
CA ILE A 64 3.92 -8.41 -7.42
C ILE A 64 3.82 -9.80 -8.03
N ALA A 65 3.23 -10.77 -7.33
CA ALA A 65 3.21 -12.18 -7.67
C ALA A 65 2.66 -12.48 -9.08
N PHE A 66 1.70 -11.69 -9.52
CA PHE A 66 0.99 -11.90 -10.78
C PHE A 66 1.20 -10.75 -11.78
N ILE A 67 2.20 -9.91 -11.55
CA ILE A 67 2.42 -8.70 -12.37
C ILE A 67 2.59 -9.04 -13.86
N ASP A 68 3.24 -10.14 -14.19
CA ASP A 68 3.48 -10.57 -15.56
C ASP A 68 2.17 -10.87 -16.30
N GLU A 69 1.16 -11.48 -15.64
CA GLU A 69 -0.15 -11.72 -16.24
C GLU A 69 -0.85 -10.41 -16.64
N TYR A 70 -0.72 -9.38 -15.79
CA TYR A 70 -1.29 -8.05 -16.07
C TYR A 70 -0.56 -7.36 -17.22
N LEU A 71 0.76 -7.47 -17.29
CA LEU A 71 1.56 -6.84 -18.34
C LEU A 71 1.45 -7.56 -19.69
N GLU A 72 1.23 -8.86 -19.70
CA GLU A 72 0.92 -9.63 -20.91
C GLU A 72 -0.44 -9.23 -21.51
N GLU A 73 -1.49 -9.11 -20.67
CA GLU A 73 -2.82 -8.72 -21.14
C GLU A 73 -2.95 -7.22 -21.45
N PHE A 74 -2.22 -6.38 -20.70
CA PHE A 74 -2.24 -4.92 -20.80
C PHE A 74 -0.82 -4.36 -21.00
N PRO A 75 -0.18 -4.54 -22.15
CA PRO A 75 1.23 -4.18 -22.36
C PRO A 75 1.52 -2.68 -22.23
N GLU A 76 0.50 -1.82 -22.42
CA GLU A 76 0.62 -0.36 -22.28
C GLU A 76 0.35 0.14 -20.85
N LEU A 77 0.11 -0.77 -19.89
CA LEU A 77 -0.17 -0.42 -18.50
C LEU A 77 1.00 0.36 -17.89
N LEU A 78 0.73 1.53 -17.33
CA LEU A 78 1.72 2.34 -16.65
C LEU A 78 2.00 1.76 -15.26
N VAL A 79 3.19 1.24 -15.03
CA VAL A 79 3.62 0.75 -13.72
C VAL A 79 4.25 1.92 -12.95
N ILE A 80 3.65 2.28 -11.83
CA ILE A 80 4.08 3.33 -10.93
C ILE A 80 4.70 2.68 -9.69
N ILE A 81 5.97 2.96 -9.45
CA ILE A 81 6.78 2.29 -8.43
C ILE A 81 7.84 3.25 -7.89
N HIS A 82 8.31 3.05 -6.67
CA HIS A 82 9.39 3.85 -6.12
C HIS A 82 10.68 3.73 -6.96
N GLU A 83 11.39 4.82 -7.15
CA GLU A 83 12.58 4.89 -8.04
C GLU A 83 13.66 3.85 -7.70
N SER A 84 13.84 3.50 -6.42
CA SER A 84 14.84 2.50 -6.00
C SER A 84 14.57 1.10 -6.54
N SER A 85 13.36 0.81 -7.00
CA SER A 85 12.94 -0.50 -7.50
C SER A 85 12.45 -0.49 -8.94
N ALA A 86 12.51 0.64 -9.64
CA ALA A 86 12.05 0.77 -11.03
C ALA A 86 12.70 -0.26 -11.98
N GLY A 87 13.96 -0.63 -11.73
CA GLY A 87 14.68 -1.63 -12.52
C GLY A 87 14.33 -3.10 -12.22
N ARG A 88 13.45 -3.37 -11.24
CA ARG A 88 13.03 -4.74 -10.87
C ARG A 88 11.85 -5.23 -11.70
N ILE A 89 11.12 -4.35 -12.35
CA ILE A 89 9.92 -4.67 -13.13
C ILE A 89 10.23 -4.51 -14.62
N SER A 90 9.99 -5.57 -15.38
CA SER A 90 10.12 -5.55 -16.84
C SER A 90 8.81 -5.14 -17.49
N ALA A 91 8.55 -3.84 -17.58
CA ALA A 91 7.37 -3.28 -18.22
C ALA A 91 7.78 -2.26 -19.29
N VAL A 92 6.91 -2.07 -20.29
CA VAL A 92 7.15 -1.09 -21.37
C VAL A 92 7.08 0.34 -20.80
N ASN A 93 6.11 0.58 -19.94
CA ASN A 93 5.88 1.90 -19.34
C ASN A 93 6.10 1.83 -17.82
N VAL A 94 7.20 2.38 -17.33
CA VAL A 94 7.50 2.49 -15.89
C VAL A 94 7.63 3.96 -15.53
N HIS A 95 6.94 4.37 -14.49
CA HIS A 95 7.07 5.69 -13.87
C HIS A 95 7.71 5.56 -12.49
N PRO A 96 9.02 5.86 -12.36
CA PRO A 96 9.69 5.89 -11.07
C PRO A 96 9.20 7.10 -10.25
N THR A 97 8.80 6.86 -9.00
CA THR A 97 8.28 7.92 -8.12
C THR A 97 9.25 8.27 -7.00
N GLN A 98 9.08 9.49 -6.49
CA GLN A 98 9.76 10.02 -5.31
C GLN A 98 8.76 10.43 -4.23
N ASP A 99 9.27 10.63 -3.01
CA ASP A 99 8.45 11.12 -1.88
C ASP A 99 7.82 12.48 -2.17
N GLY A 100 6.53 12.61 -1.86
CA GLY A 100 5.77 13.85 -2.07
C GLY A 100 5.31 14.09 -3.50
N GLU A 101 5.61 13.20 -4.44
CA GLU A 101 5.16 13.35 -5.82
C GLU A 101 3.63 13.28 -5.92
N GLN A 102 3.08 14.08 -6.83
CA GLN A 102 1.66 14.07 -7.15
C GLN A 102 1.44 13.55 -8.57
N ILE A 103 0.68 12.49 -8.67
CA ILE A 103 0.36 11.81 -9.93
C ILE A 103 -1.11 12.05 -10.26
N GLN A 104 -1.38 12.44 -11.49
CA GLN A 104 -2.75 12.58 -11.98
C GLN A 104 -3.07 11.50 -13.01
N ILE A 105 -4.10 10.68 -12.72
CA ILE A 105 -4.63 9.67 -13.63
C ILE A 105 -6.12 9.93 -13.87
N GLY A 106 -6.46 10.38 -15.06
CA GLY A 106 -7.79 10.91 -15.31
C GLY A 106 -8.07 12.10 -14.39
N ARG A 107 -8.99 11.95 -13.44
CA ARG A 107 -9.24 12.97 -12.40
C ARG A 107 -8.84 12.51 -10.99
N LEU A 108 -8.19 11.37 -10.88
CA LEU A 108 -7.62 10.91 -9.63
C LEU A 108 -6.32 11.69 -9.37
N ASN A 109 -6.24 12.36 -8.23
CA ASN A 109 -5.03 13.01 -7.75
C ASN A 109 -4.45 12.14 -6.63
N ILE A 110 -3.31 11.52 -6.91
CA ILE A 110 -2.64 10.56 -6.04
C ILE A 110 -1.38 11.22 -5.48
N ASN A 111 -1.27 11.29 -4.16
CA ASN A 111 -0.03 11.72 -3.51
C ASN A 111 0.76 10.48 -3.12
N VAL A 112 2.01 10.40 -3.55
CA VAL A 112 2.97 9.38 -3.19
C VAL A 112 3.64 9.76 -1.88
N ILE A 113 3.65 8.85 -0.92
CA ILE A 113 4.35 9.01 0.35
C ILE A 113 5.31 7.84 0.47
N HIS A 114 6.61 8.07 0.28
CA HIS A 114 7.63 7.04 0.50
C HIS A 114 7.72 6.73 2.00
N THR A 115 7.54 5.47 2.35
CA THR A 115 7.44 4.98 3.74
C THR A 115 8.34 3.77 3.97
N PRO A 116 9.68 3.94 3.86
CA PRO A 116 10.62 2.86 4.07
C PRO A 116 10.55 2.33 5.51
N GLY A 117 11.12 1.15 5.71
CA GLY A 117 11.24 0.50 7.00
C GLY A 117 10.75 -0.94 6.97
N HIS A 118 9.52 -1.23 6.52
CA HIS A 118 9.11 -2.59 6.22
C HIS A 118 9.90 -3.15 5.03
N PHE A 119 10.00 -2.35 3.97
CA PHE A 119 10.86 -2.61 2.82
C PHE A 119 11.39 -1.27 2.28
N PRO A 120 12.59 -1.24 1.64
CA PRO A 120 13.22 0.03 1.25
C PRO A 120 12.43 0.86 0.24
N ASP A 121 11.63 0.23 -0.63
CA ASP A 121 10.82 0.88 -1.66
C ASP A 121 9.36 1.11 -1.25
N SER A 122 9.01 0.83 0.00
CA SER A 122 7.63 0.96 0.48
C SER A 122 7.08 2.37 0.24
N SER A 123 5.93 2.42 -0.41
CA SER A 123 5.22 3.65 -0.73
C SER A 123 3.74 3.53 -0.42
N CYS A 124 3.18 4.56 0.20
CA CYS A 124 1.75 4.70 0.40
C CYS A 124 1.16 5.64 -0.64
N TYR A 125 -0.04 5.33 -1.12
CA TYR A 125 -0.75 6.13 -2.11
C TYR A 125 -1.99 6.76 -1.50
N LYS A 126 -2.00 8.08 -1.37
CA LYS A 126 -3.08 8.82 -0.73
C LYS A 126 -3.94 9.55 -1.76
N LEU A 127 -5.27 9.35 -1.68
CA LEU A 127 -6.28 10.08 -2.44
C LEU A 127 -7.32 10.64 -1.47
N GLU A 128 -7.56 11.96 -1.50
CA GLU A 128 -8.54 12.62 -0.63
C GLU A 128 -8.49 12.15 0.84
N ASN A 129 -9.47 11.38 1.29
CA ASN A 129 -9.59 10.86 2.65
C ASN A 129 -9.26 9.36 2.77
N VAL A 130 -8.66 8.74 1.76
CA VAL A 130 -8.22 7.34 1.78
C VAL A 130 -6.72 7.24 1.55
N ILE A 131 -6.10 6.18 2.08
CA ILE A 131 -4.69 5.87 1.86
C ILE A 131 -4.51 4.35 1.73
N PHE A 132 -3.79 3.94 0.69
CA PHE A 132 -3.33 2.56 0.49
C PHE A 132 -1.93 2.45 1.06
N THR A 133 -1.76 1.64 2.09
CA THR A 133 -0.55 1.64 2.92
C THR A 133 0.38 0.47 2.65
N GLY A 134 -0.01 -0.46 1.75
CA GLY A 134 0.73 -1.69 1.60
C GLY A 134 1.04 -2.29 2.97
N ASP A 135 2.27 -2.66 3.18
CA ASP A 135 2.73 -3.30 4.41
C ASP A 135 3.39 -2.33 5.40
N THR A 136 3.27 -1.02 5.17
CA THR A 136 3.73 -0.04 6.17
C THR A 136 2.81 -0.01 7.39
N LEU A 137 1.48 -0.03 7.16
CA LEU A 137 0.49 0.11 8.23
C LEU A 137 -0.74 -0.75 7.97
N PHE A 138 -1.08 -1.61 8.92
CA PHE A 138 -2.26 -2.46 8.91
C PHE A 138 -3.32 -2.00 9.91
N VAL A 139 -4.42 -2.71 9.98
CA VAL A 139 -5.42 -2.57 11.04
C VAL A 139 -4.85 -3.16 12.34
N GLY A 140 -4.61 -2.29 13.32
CA GLY A 140 -4.13 -2.67 14.66
C GLY A 140 -2.62 -2.89 14.79
N ARG A 141 -1.84 -2.76 13.71
CA ARG A 141 -0.38 -2.95 13.75
C ARG A 141 0.33 -2.32 12.55
N THR A 142 1.67 -2.28 12.59
CA THR A 142 2.53 -1.93 11.46
C THR A 142 3.05 -3.18 10.73
N GLY A 143 3.73 -2.99 9.62
CA GLY A 143 4.56 -4.01 8.98
C GLY A 143 5.68 -4.49 9.88
N ARG A 144 6.24 -5.64 9.53
CA ARG A 144 7.39 -6.25 10.22
C ARG A 144 8.69 -5.69 9.66
N THR A 145 9.76 -5.82 10.44
CA THR A 145 11.10 -5.36 10.05
C THR A 145 12.13 -6.48 10.17
N ILE A 146 11.81 -7.66 9.61
CA ILE A 146 12.65 -8.87 9.66
C ILE A 146 13.23 -9.29 8.31
N SER A 147 12.80 -8.65 7.22
CA SER A 147 13.29 -8.93 5.87
C SER A 147 14.63 -8.24 5.63
N GLN A 148 15.40 -8.74 4.69
CA GLN A 148 16.63 -8.08 4.29
C GLN A 148 16.31 -6.67 3.76
N GLY A 149 17.00 -5.67 4.28
CA GLY A 149 16.81 -4.26 3.95
C GLY A 149 15.69 -3.55 4.72
N SER A 150 15.00 -4.26 5.65
CA SER A 150 14.06 -3.61 6.56
C SER A 150 14.80 -2.89 7.71
N ASP A 151 14.19 -1.82 8.24
CA ASP A 151 14.72 -1.02 9.34
C ASP A 151 13.57 -0.50 10.22
N THR A 152 13.66 -0.79 11.52
CA THR A 152 12.60 -0.43 12.49
C THR A 152 12.58 1.07 12.78
N GLY A 153 13.73 1.75 12.77
CA GLY A 153 13.81 3.19 12.94
C GLY A 153 13.23 3.93 11.74
N GLU A 154 13.55 3.49 10.51
CA GLU A 154 12.92 4.04 9.31
C GLU A 154 11.39 3.82 9.32
N LEU A 155 10.93 2.64 9.76
CA LEU A 155 9.49 2.39 9.89
C LEU A 155 8.84 3.32 10.91
N TYR A 156 9.50 3.56 12.06
CA TYR A 156 9.04 4.56 13.02
C TYR A 156 8.88 5.93 12.38
N HIS A 157 9.90 6.42 11.69
CA HIS A 157 9.84 7.72 11.02
C HIS A 157 8.77 7.78 9.95
N SER A 158 8.62 6.74 9.14
CA SER A 158 7.56 6.62 8.13
C SER A 158 6.16 6.69 8.76
N VAL A 159 5.95 5.98 9.85
CA VAL A 159 4.66 5.96 10.55
C VAL A 159 4.43 7.28 11.29
N TYR A 160 5.31 7.67 12.19
CA TYR A 160 5.07 8.79 13.12
C TYR A 160 5.21 10.16 12.48
N ASN A 161 6.20 10.34 11.58
CA ASN A 161 6.46 11.65 10.99
C ASN A 161 5.70 11.90 9.68
N LYS A 162 5.13 10.83 9.07
CA LYS A 162 4.37 10.96 7.82
C LYS A 162 2.92 10.51 7.98
N LEU A 163 2.67 9.23 8.32
CA LEU A 163 1.30 8.69 8.30
C LEU A 163 0.42 9.21 9.44
N LEU A 164 0.92 9.25 10.69
CA LEU A 164 0.14 9.73 11.84
C LEU A 164 -0.13 11.23 11.81
N THR A 165 0.56 12.00 10.95
CA THR A 165 0.28 13.42 10.72
C THR A 165 -0.92 13.66 9.81
N LEU A 166 -1.40 12.63 9.11
CA LEU A 166 -2.55 12.72 8.24
C LEU A 166 -3.85 12.97 9.03
N PRO A 167 -4.90 13.51 8.38
CA PRO A 167 -6.18 13.74 9.07
C PRO A 167 -6.71 12.45 9.72
N GLN A 168 -7.18 12.58 10.95
CA GLN A 168 -7.67 11.47 11.78
C GLN A 168 -8.79 10.63 11.12
N LYS A 169 -9.56 11.25 10.22
CA LYS A 169 -10.62 10.62 9.42
C LYS A 169 -10.13 9.85 8.19
N THR A 170 -8.83 9.89 7.88
CA THR A 170 -8.26 9.14 6.75
C THR A 170 -8.51 7.66 6.94
N ILE A 171 -9.07 7.01 5.91
CA ILE A 171 -9.36 5.57 5.90
C ILE A 171 -8.16 4.83 5.34
N ILE A 172 -7.65 3.87 6.09
CA ILE A 172 -6.51 3.02 5.73
C ILE A 172 -7.01 1.78 5.00
N TYR A 173 -6.40 1.51 3.84
CA TYR A 173 -6.54 0.30 3.03
C TYR A 173 -5.18 -0.41 3.04
N PRO A 174 -5.00 -1.45 3.87
CA PRO A 174 -3.71 -2.14 4.04
C PRO A 174 -3.42 -3.15 2.94
N GLY A 175 -2.18 -3.66 2.89
CA GLY A 175 -1.77 -4.72 1.96
C GLY A 175 -2.33 -6.10 2.28
N HIS A 176 -2.68 -6.38 3.56
CA HIS A 176 -3.19 -7.68 4.01
C HIS A 176 -4.36 -7.57 4.98
N ASP A 177 -5.19 -8.62 5.03
CA ASP A 177 -6.33 -8.76 5.94
C ASP A 177 -5.91 -9.38 7.30
N TYR A 178 -5.07 -8.65 8.03
CA TYR A 178 -4.58 -9.11 9.33
C TYR A 178 -5.38 -8.59 10.52
N GLY A 179 -6.34 -7.71 10.30
CA GLY A 179 -7.10 -7.03 11.34
C GLY A 179 -8.49 -7.61 11.58
N GLN A 180 -9.23 -6.95 12.46
CA GLN A 180 -10.64 -7.29 12.73
C GLN A 180 -11.61 -6.76 11.66
N SER A 181 -11.14 -5.93 10.76
CA SER A 181 -11.88 -5.33 9.65
C SER A 181 -10.94 -5.05 8.48
N PRO A 182 -11.45 -5.01 7.24
CA PRO A 182 -10.60 -4.80 6.05
C PRO A 182 -10.03 -3.37 5.97
N THR A 183 -10.64 -2.41 6.64
CA THR A 183 -10.22 -1.00 6.66
C THR A 183 -10.46 -0.39 8.03
N ILE A 184 -9.78 0.71 8.34
CA ILE A 184 -9.93 1.42 9.61
C ILE A 184 -9.63 2.91 9.41
N THR A 185 -10.21 3.78 10.23
CA THR A 185 -9.78 5.19 10.26
C THR A 185 -8.46 5.36 11.01
N MET A 186 -7.66 6.37 10.65
CA MET A 186 -6.41 6.67 11.34
C MET A 186 -6.63 6.82 12.86
N ALA A 187 -7.66 7.58 13.28
CA ALA A 187 -7.97 7.76 14.69
C ALA A 187 -8.19 6.43 15.42
N LYS A 188 -9.01 5.54 14.84
CA LYS A 188 -9.31 4.26 15.49
C LYS A 188 -8.12 3.33 15.49
N ASN A 189 -7.29 3.39 14.44
CA ASN A 189 -6.07 2.58 14.36
C ASN A 189 -5.05 2.97 15.43
N ILE A 190 -4.88 4.27 15.68
CA ILE A 190 -4.03 4.78 16.78
C ILE A 190 -4.53 4.26 18.13
N GLU A 191 -5.86 4.29 18.35
CA GLU A 191 -6.47 3.86 19.62
C GLU A 191 -6.21 2.37 19.92
N ILE A 192 -6.28 1.50 18.90
CA ILE A 192 -6.23 0.04 19.09
C ILE A 192 -4.84 -0.58 18.91
N SER A 193 -3.90 0.14 18.29
CA SER A 193 -2.56 -0.41 17.97
C SER A 193 -1.52 -0.01 19.03
N PRO A 194 -0.95 -0.96 19.77
CA PRO A 194 0.12 -0.65 20.72
C PRO A 194 1.37 -0.03 20.05
N LEU A 195 1.66 -0.41 18.79
CA LEU A 195 2.78 0.14 18.02
C LEU A 195 2.58 1.60 17.63
N LEU A 196 1.33 2.07 17.54
CA LEU A 196 1.01 3.47 17.22
C LEU A 196 0.90 4.36 18.48
N GLN A 197 1.15 3.81 19.65
CA GLN A 197 1.13 4.49 20.95
C GLN A 197 2.51 4.54 21.60
N ALA A 198 3.57 4.34 20.83
CA ALA A 198 4.92 4.45 21.35
C ALA A 198 5.25 5.91 21.71
N ALA A 199 5.90 6.10 22.85
CA ALA A 199 6.24 7.43 23.35
C ALA A 199 7.37 8.11 22.56
N ASN A 200 8.22 7.32 21.93
CA ASN A 200 9.35 7.74 21.10
C ASN A 200 9.87 6.56 20.27
N GLU A 201 10.89 6.79 19.46
CA GLU A 201 11.50 5.78 18.58
C GLU A 201 12.02 4.56 19.35
N GLN A 202 12.71 4.77 20.47
CA GLN A 202 13.24 3.67 21.28
C GLN A 202 12.13 2.77 21.83
N ASP A 203 11.04 3.34 22.34
CA ASP A 203 9.85 2.59 22.79
C ASP A 203 9.19 1.83 21.63
N PHE A 204 9.15 2.43 20.43
CA PHE A 204 8.65 1.74 19.23
C PHE A 204 9.51 0.52 18.88
N ILE A 205 10.84 0.67 18.88
CA ILE A 205 11.78 -0.41 18.59
C ILE A 205 11.62 -1.56 19.61
N GLU A 206 11.50 -1.24 20.90
CA GLU A 206 11.30 -2.23 21.95
C GLU A 206 9.96 -2.98 21.80
N ARG A 207 8.88 -2.26 21.51
CA ARG A 207 7.55 -2.85 21.24
C ARG A 207 7.56 -3.71 19.97
N MET A 208 8.26 -3.28 18.92
CA MET A 208 8.41 -4.07 17.69
C MET A 208 9.18 -5.35 17.96
N ALA A 209 10.29 -5.29 18.71
CA ALA A 209 11.06 -6.49 19.07
C ALA A 209 10.22 -7.49 19.89
N ALA A 210 9.41 -7.00 20.85
CA ALA A 210 8.50 -7.83 21.61
C ALA A 210 7.41 -8.45 20.74
N PHE A 211 6.83 -7.67 19.83
CA PHE A 211 5.83 -8.14 18.86
C PHE A 211 6.39 -9.25 17.95
N GLU A 212 7.59 -9.06 17.40
CA GLU A 212 8.25 -10.06 16.55
C GLU A 212 8.61 -11.34 17.33
N ALA A 213 9.06 -11.21 18.58
CA ALA A 213 9.37 -12.36 19.44
C ALA A 213 8.12 -13.20 19.72
N SER A 214 6.97 -12.57 19.99
CA SER A 214 5.72 -13.27 20.28
C SER A 214 5.18 -14.13 19.13
N ARG A 215 5.62 -13.85 17.90
CA ARG A 215 5.21 -14.60 16.69
C ARG A 215 6.12 -15.76 16.33
N LYS A 216 7.28 -15.89 16.98
CA LYS A 216 8.25 -16.97 16.74
C LYS A 216 7.95 -18.22 17.55
N GLU A 217 7.07 -18.15 18.56
CA GLU A 217 6.62 -19.33 19.28
C GLU A 217 5.59 -20.08 18.42
N PRO A 218 5.85 -21.36 18.06
CA PRO A 218 4.84 -22.17 17.39
C PRO A 218 3.66 -22.39 18.35
N LEU A 219 2.46 -22.27 17.81
CA LEU A 219 1.22 -22.69 18.49
C LEU A 219 1.25 -24.20 18.79
#